data_44d4094c881e19244eb2a06919a0dcfd
#
_entry.id   44d4094c881e19244eb2a06919a0dcfd
#
_cell.length_a   1.000
_cell.length_b   1.000
_cell.length_c   1.000
_cell.angle_alpha   90.00
_cell.angle_beta   90.00
_cell.angle_gamma   90.00
#
_symmetry.space_group_name_H-M   'P 1'
#
loop_
_entity.id
_entity.type
_entity.pdbx_description
1 polymer ?
#
loop_
_entity_poly.entity_id
_entity_poly.type
_entity_poly.pdbx_seq_one_letter_code
_entity_poly.pdbx_strand_id
1 'polypeptide(L)'
;LLLNQKYYKKITAKDSVSDCYFAVRGMQTQKEILTKKFQNQSNYKERLSSLLNDTSDQSIQNAGMILSKIKDNVYSFETDSGKADLVSGKVVANLQWSGDGVYSMQQVEEEGIKLRYAVPKASTNLWFDGWCMLKSGIGKDKEKQQAAQAFVNYISRPDNVVRNMYYVGYTSVISGGEDKTIYDYIKYMYGSEDKKSVDYDLNYFFQQNGDNYNYVMKTSEEMSKGQLYAQYPTQDVMRKSAVMTYFGDQANKKISRMWIDMRCFDPRIKINNK
;
A
#
# COMPACT_ATOMS: atom_id res chain seq x y z
N LEU A 1 11.73 -4.81 10.95
CA LEU A 1 12.54 -3.71 10.44
C LEU A 1 12.38 -2.47 11.33
N LEU A 2 11.18 -1.90 11.47
CA LEU A 2 10.90 -0.63 12.19
C LEU A 2 11.38 -0.57 13.65
N LEU A 3 11.53 -1.71 14.32
CA LEU A 3 12.00 -1.80 15.70
C LEU A 3 13.44 -2.33 15.83
N ASN A 4 14.12 -2.59 14.71
CA ASN A 4 15.46 -3.17 14.74
C ASN A 4 16.52 -2.07 14.91
N GLN A 5 17.27 -2.11 16.01
CA GLN A 5 18.29 -1.15 16.37
C GLN A 5 19.43 -1.03 15.36
N LYS A 6 19.66 -2.07 14.52
CA LYS A 6 20.62 -2.00 13.40
C LYS A 6 20.29 -0.84 12.44
N TYR A 7 19.02 -0.48 12.35
CA TYR A 7 18.52 0.58 11.47
C TYR A 7 18.09 1.83 12.23
N TYR A 8 18.65 2.05 13.42
CA TYR A 8 18.37 3.22 14.23
C TYR A 8 18.61 4.50 13.43
N LYS A 9 17.57 5.35 13.34
CA LYS A 9 17.55 6.59 12.55
C LYS A 9 17.90 6.42 11.05
N LYS A 10 17.68 5.24 10.47
CA LYS A 10 17.91 4.95 9.05
C LYS A 10 16.64 4.52 8.30
N ILE A 11 15.47 4.75 8.87
CA ILE A 11 14.18 4.38 8.30
C ILE A 11 13.24 5.57 8.42
N THR A 12 12.47 5.85 7.39
CA THR A 12 11.31 6.75 7.47
C THR A 12 10.01 5.95 7.46
N ALA A 13 8.97 6.50 8.03
CA ALA A 13 7.64 5.93 8.02
C ALA A 13 6.62 7.00 7.61
N LYS A 14 5.49 6.57 7.02
CA LYS A 14 4.44 7.48 6.57
C LYS A 14 3.82 8.22 7.74
N ASP A 15 3.63 9.54 7.62
CA ASP A 15 2.90 10.37 8.59
C ASP A 15 1.39 10.28 8.34
N SER A 16 0.85 9.08 8.54
CA SER A 16 -0.56 8.76 8.39
C SER A 16 -1.01 7.92 9.58
N VAL A 17 -1.92 8.49 10.37
CA VAL A 17 -2.42 7.84 11.59
C VAL A 17 -3.09 6.50 11.30
N SER A 18 -3.89 6.42 10.25
CA SER A 18 -4.61 5.21 9.87
C SER A 18 -3.67 4.14 9.32
N ASP A 19 -2.75 4.49 8.43
CA ASP A 19 -1.77 3.55 7.87
C ASP A 19 -0.84 3.00 8.94
N CYS A 20 -0.35 3.87 9.82
CA CYS A 20 0.49 3.45 10.94
C CYS A 20 -0.26 2.55 11.93
N TYR A 21 -1.51 2.89 12.25
CA TYR A 21 -2.35 2.07 13.10
C TYR A 21 -2.56 0.67 12.50
N PHE A 22 -2.99 0.61 11.24
CA PHE A 22 -3.22 -0.65 10.53
C PHE A 22 -1.94 -1.50 10.42
N ALA A 23 -0.80 -0.89 10.09
CA ALA A 23 0.49 -1.58 10.03
C ALA A 23 0.87 -2.19 11.39
N VAL A 24 0.66 -1.45 12.48
CA VAL A 24 0.94 -1.94 13.83
C VAL A 24 -0.04 -3.04 14.24
N ARG A 25 -1.30 -3.01 13.81
CA ARG A 25 -2.22 -4.14 14.00
C ARG A 25 -1.68 -5.41 13.36
N GLY A 26 -1.14 -5.30 12.13
CA GLY A 26 -0.45 -6.42 11.47
C GLY A 26 0.76 -6.94 12.28
N MET A 27 1.52 -6.05 12.93
CA MET A 27 2.63 -6.46 13.80
C MET A 27 2.15 -7.18 15.07
N GLN A 28 1.08 -6.71 15.69
CA GLN A 28 0.51 -7.32 16.90
C GLN A 28 -0.02 -8.73 16.65
N THR A 29 -0.67 -8.92 15.52
CA THR A 29 -1.40 -10.15 15.16
C THR A 29 -0.56 -11.14 14.33
N GLN A 30 0.66 -10.76 13.90
CA GLN A 30 1.47 -11.57 12.98
C GLN A 30 1.70 -13.02 13.44
N LYS A 31 1.89 -13.24 14.74
CA LYS A 31 2.12 -14.58 15.29
C LYS A 31 0.90 -15.48 15.08
N GLU A 32 -0.32 -14.95 15.24
CA GLU A 32 -1.55 -15.67 14.99
C GLU A 32 -1.77 -15.91 13.50
N ILE A 33 -1.66 -14.85 12.68
CA ILE A 33 -1.88 -14.89 11.23
C ILE A 33 -0.95 -15.89 10.53
N LEU A 34 0.28 -16.04 10.99
CA LEU A 34 1.26 -16.95 10.39
C LEU A 34 1.09 -18.41 10.80
N THR A 35 0.15 -18.75 11.68
CA THR A 35 -0.11 -20.15 12.02
C THR A 35 -0.86 -20.89 10.92
N LYS A 36 -0.51 -22.15 10.66
CA LYS A 36 -1.28 -23.01 9.73
C LYS A 36 -2.76 -23.11 10.12
N LYS A 37 -3.04 -23.15 11.44
CA LYS A 37 -4.41 -23.16 11.98
C LYS A 37 -5.22 -21.95 11.52
N PHE A 38 -4.63 -20.75 11.51
CA PHE A 38 -5.29 -19.54 11.05
C PHE A 38 -5.46 -19.53 9.53
N GLN A 39 -4.38 -19.84 8.80
CA GLN A 39 -4.35 -19.79 7.34
C GLN A 39 -5.28 -20.80 6.65
N ASN A 40 -5.59 -21.91 7.30
CA ASN A 40 -6.44 -22.97 6.76
C ASN A 40 -7.92 -22.83 7.16
N GLN A 41 -8.33 -21.73 7.80
CA GLN A 41 -9.75 -21.51 8.13
C GLN A 41 -10.57 -21.17 6.90
N SER A 42 -11.78 -21.70 6.81
CA SER A 42 -12.72 -21.40 5.72
C SER A 42 -13.08 -19.91 5.64
N ASN A 43 -13.10 -19.22 6.78
CA ASN A 43 -13.38 -17.78 6.91
C ASN A 43 -12.09 -16.95 7.12
N TYR A 44 -10.97 -17.39 6.53
CA TYR A 44 -9.67 -16.73 6.68
C TYR A 44 -9.73 -15.22 6.38
N LYS A 45 -10.38 -14.83 5.29
CA LYS A 45 -10.44 -13.42 4.84
C LYS A 45 -11.19 -12.53 5.83
N GLU A 46 -12.34 -12.98 6.32
CA GLU A 46 -13.14 -12.28 7.29
C GLU A 46 -12.40 -12.12 8.62
N ARG A 47 -11.75 -13.18 9.07
CA ARG A 47 -10.94 -13.14 10.29
C ARG A 47 -9.72 -12.25 10.17
N LEU A 48 -9.02 -12.29 9.04
CA LEU A 48 -7.90 -11.40 8.75
C LEU A 48 -8.35 -9.94 8.80
N SER A 49 -9.44 -9.61 8.11
CA SER A 49 -10.02 -8.28 8.10
C SER A 49 -10.42 -7.83 9.52
N SER A 50 -11.08 -8.69 10.29
CA SER A 50 -11.49 -8.41 11.67
C SER A 50 -10.29 -8.13 12.59
N LEU A 51 -9.21 -8.92 12.49
CA LEU A 51 -8.00 -8.71 13.30
C LEU A 51 -7.29 -7.39 12.98
N LEU A 52 -7.18 -7.06 11.69
CA LEU A 52 -6.47 -5.87 11.26
C LEU A 52 -7.26 -4.58 11.50
N ASN A 53 -8.59 -4.65 11.45
CA ASN A 53 -9.49 -3.53 11.69
C ASN A 53 -10.00 -3.43 13.14
N ASP A 54 -9.46 -4.22 14.06
CA ASP A 54 -9.87 -4.17 15.47
C ASP A 54 -9.47 -2.84 16.11
N THR A 55 -10.46 -2.13 16.65
CA THR A 55 -10.34 -0.83 17.31
C THR A 55 -10.76 -0.88 18.80
N SER A 56 -10.63 -2.04 19.41
CA SER A 56 -10.82 -2.17 20.87
C SER A 56 -9.82 -1.28 21.65
N ASP A 57 -10.23 -0.84 22.83
CA ASP A 57 -9.38 0.02 23.67
C ASP A 57 -8.00 -0.62 23.95
N GLN A 58 -7.96 -1.92 24.16
CA GLN A 58 -6.74 -2.67 24.36
C GLN A 58 -5.84 -2.63 23.12
N SER A 59 -6.42 -2.77 21.93
CA SER A 59 -5.69 -2.72 20.65
C SER A 59 -5.12 -1.33 20.38
N ILE A 60 -5.89 -0.28 20.66
CA ILE A 60 -5.45 1.11 20.53
C ILE A 60 -4.30 1.41 21.51
N GLN A 61 -4.43 1.03 22.78
CA GLN A 61 -3.39 1.22 23.77
C GLN A 61 -2.09 0.50 23.39
N ASN A 62 -2.19 -0.76 23.00
CA ASN A 62 -1.04 -1.55 22.56
C ASN A 62 -0.38 -0.95 21.30
N ALA A 63 -1.19 -0.42 20.37
CA ALA A 63 -0.67 0.25 19.18
C ALA A 63 0.13 1.52 19.57
N GLY A 64 -0.37 2.32 20.48
CA GLY A 64 0.35 3.50 21.00
C GLY A 64 1.72 3.16 21.57
N MET A 65 1.81 2.08 22.39
CA MET A 65 3.09 1.62 22.93
C MET A 65 4.09 1.17 21.86
N ILE A 66 3.61 0.50 20.80
CA ILE A 66 4.48 0.06 19.69
C ILE A 66 4.91 1.27 18.85
N LEU A 67 4.00 2.17 18.54
CA LEU A 67 4.29 3.39 17.78
C LEU A 67 5.29 4.30 18.51
N SER A 68 5.23 4.41 19.82
CA SER A 68 6.23 5.13 20.61
C SER A 68 7.63 4.54 20.43
N LYS A 69 7.75 3.20 20.44
CA LYS A 69 9.03 2.53 20.17
C LYS A 69 9.50 2.72 18.72
N ILE A 70 8.57 2.74 17.77
CA ILE A 70 8.88 3.02 16.37
C ILE A 70 9.39 4.46 16.22
N LYS A 71 8.73 5.45 16.86
CA LYS A 71 9.14 6.86 16.90
C LYS A 71 10.60 7.00 17.36
N ASP A 72 10.97 6.29 18.40
CA ASP A 72 12.34 6.34 18.91
C ASP A 72 13.37 5.82 17.89
N ASN A 73 12.99 4.82 17.08
CA ASN A 73 13.90 4.13 16.16
C ASN A 73 13.95 4.74 14.76
N VAL A 74 12.83 5.28 14.24
CA VAL A 74 12.80 5.85 12.87
C VAL A 74 13.51 7.20 12.82
N TYR A 75 14.00 7.56 11.64
CA TYR A 75 14.55 8.88 11.37
C TYR A 75 13.46 9.94 11.49
N SER A 76 12.34 9.74 10.79
CA SER A 76 11.16 10.61 10.84
C SER A 76 9.89 9.89 10.41
N PHE A 77 8.75 10.45 10.81
CA PHE A 77 7.49 10.28 10.09
C PHE A 77 7.38 11.39 9.04
N GLU A 78 7.00 11.04 7.82
CA GLU A 78 7.01 11.95 6.69
C GLU A 78 5.83 11.69 5.74
N THR A 79 5.45 12.67 4.94
CA THR A 79 4.40 12.52 3.94
C THR A 79 4.97 12.30 2.55
N ASP A 80 5.90 13.13 2.10
CA ASP A 80 6.48 13.10 0.75
C ASP A 80 8.01 13.05 0.70
N SER A 81 8.68 13.54 1.75
CA SER A 81 10.14 13.65 1.77
C SER A 81 10.87 12.31 1.81
N GLY A 82 10.21 11.25 2.24
CA GLY A 82 10.81 9.92 2.38
C GLY A 82 11.26 9.31 1.06
N LYS A 83 10.63 9.67 -0.06
CA LYS A 83 11.08 9.30 -1.40
C LYS A 83 12.48 9.86 -1.68
N ALA A 84 12.65 11.15 -1.47
CA ALA A 84 13.93 11.83 -1.66
C ALA A 84 14.99 11.36 -0.65
N ASP A 85 14.61 11.13 0.60
CA ASP A 85 15.52 10.60 1.63
C ASP A 85 16.02 9.19 1.28
N LEU A 86 15.19 8.35 0.64
CA LEU A 86 15.57 7.02 0.18
C LEU A 86 16.46 7.09 -1.07
N VAL A 87 16.10 7.91 -2.06
CA VAL A 87 16.85 8.11 -3.30
C VAL A 87 18.24 8.66 -3.02
N SER A 88 18.36 9.63 -2.11
CA SER A 88 19.66 10.21 -1.71
C SER A 88 20.51 9.30 -0.80
N GLY A 89 20.00 8.13 -0.40
CA GLY A 89 20.71 7.22 0.51
C GLY A 89 20.76 7.71 1.97
N LYS A 90 20.04 8.76 2.33
CA LYS A 90 19.94 9.25 3.71
C LYS A 90 19.29 8.24 4.64
N VAL A 91 18.33 7.49 4.12
CA VAL A 91 17.72 6.34 4.78
C VAL A 91 17.87 5.08 3.92
N VAL A 92 17.80 3.93 4.56
CA VAL A 92 17.96 2.63 3.88
C VAL A 92 16.62 1.92 3.64
N ALA A 93 15.55 2.43 4.24
CA ALA A 93 14.20 1.93 4.03
C ALA A 93 13.18 3.01 4.32
N ASN A 94 12.05 2.94 3.60
CA ASN A 94 10.90 3.80 3.81
C ASN A 94 9.64 2.94 3.84
N LEU A 95 8.80 3.11 4.88
CA LEU A 95 7.43 2.59 4.90
C LEU A 95 6.55 3.55 4.12
N GLN A 96 6.16 3.16 2.90
CA GLN A 96 5.47 4.04 1.96
C GLN A 96 4.43 3.29 1.12
N TRP A 97 3.63 4.04 0.36
CA TRP A 97 2.68 3.49 -0.60
C TRP A 97 3.39 2.91 -1.83
N SER A 98 2.71 2.01 -2.52
CA SER A 98 3.31 1.27 -3.65
C SER A 98 3.78 2.17 -4.80
N GLY A 99 3.01 3.19 -5.18
CA GLY A 99 3.40 4.13 -6.23
C GLY A 99 4.61 4.99 -5.86
N ASP A 100 4.73 5.40 -4.59
CA ASP A 100 5.93 6.07 -4.07
C ASP A 100 7.16 5.15 -4.16
N GLY A 101 6.95 3.84 -3.94
CA GLY A 101 7.98 2.82 -4.11
C GLY A 101 8.44 2.71 -5.56
N VAL A 102 7.48 2.68 -6.51
CA VAL A 102 7.79 2.68 -7.95
C VAL A 102 8.59 3.91 -8.33
N TYR A 103 8.14 5.10 -7.93
CA TYR A 103 8.87 6.34 -8.17
C TYR A 103 10.31 6.29 -7.64
N SER A 104 10.50 5.87 -6.40
CA SER A 104 11.84 5.81 -5.80
C SER A 104 12.76 4.84 -6.55
N MET A 105 12.24 3.68 -6.99
CA MET A 105 13.01 2.71 -7.77
C MET A 105 13.40 3.26 -9.15
N GLN A 106 12.48 3.97 -9.83
CA GLN A 106 12.76 4.59 -11.12
C GLN A 106 13.85 5.67 -11.03
N GLN A 107 13.81 6.50 -9.98
CA GLN A 107 14.80 7.59 -9.83
C GLN A 107 16.24 7.10 -9.67
N VAL A 108 16.45 5.93 -9.09
CA VAL A 108 17.80 5.40 -8.82
C VAL A 108 18.28 4.38 -9.85
N GLU A 109 17.41 4.00 -10.80
CA GLU A 109 17.73 2.96 -11.80
C GLU A 109 18.89 3.34 -12.68
N GLU A 110 18.94 4.60 -13.15
CA GLU A 110 20.02 5.13 -13.98
C GLU A 110 21.37 5.22 -13.23
N GLU A 111 21.32 5.33 -11.90
CA GLU A 111 22.51 5.38 -11.04
C GLU A 111 23.04 3.98 -10.69
N GLY A 112 22.39 2.93 -11.15
CA GLY A 112 22.73 1.53 -10.85
C GLY A 112 22.44 1.11 -9.41
N ILE A 113 21.72 1.92 -8.65
CA ILE A 113 21.29 1.60 -7.28
C ILE A 113 20.08 0.68 -7.34
N LYS A 114 20.13 -0.43 -6.57
CA LYS A 114 19.07 -1.43 -6.53
C LYS A 114 18.21 -1.28 -5.29
N LEU A 115 17.01 -0.75 -5.47
CA LEU A 115 15.96 -0.78 -4.48
C LEU A 115 15.04 -1.99 -4.71
N ARG A 116 14.37 -2.43 -3.65
CA ARG A 116 13.37 -3.51 -3.72
C ARG A 116 12.13 -3.10 -2.95
N TYR A 117 10.98 -3.50 -3.47
CA TYR A 117 9.73 -3.38 -2.76
C TYR A 117 9.49 -4.64 -1.92
N ALA A 118 9.07 -4.49 -0.68
CA ALA A 118 8.82 -5.60 0.21
C ALA A 118 7.48 -5.44 0.94
N VAL A 119 6.70 -6.52 0.93
CA VAL A 119 5.43 -6.59 1.66
C VAL A 119 5.61 -7.45 2.90
N PRO A 120 5.08 -7.06 4.07
CA PRO A 120 5.15 -7.86 5.28
C PRO A 120 4.59 -9.27 5.09
N LYS A 121 5.23 -10.28 5.73
CA LYS A 121 4.86 -11.69 5.55
C LYS A 121 3.44 -12.00 6.04
N ALA A 122 3.02 -11.38 7.14
CA ALA A 122 1.75 -11.69 7.78
C ALA A 122 0.56 -11.07 7.05
N SER A 123 0.63 -9.78 6.79
CA SER A 123 -0.50 -9.03 6.22
C SER A 123 -0.05 -7.68 5.69
N THR A 124 -0.87 -7.10 4.82
CA THR A 124 -0.70 -5.73 4.34
C THR A 124 -2.06 -5.07 4.11
N ASN A 125 -2.06 -3.75 3.99
CA ASN A 125 -3.23 -2.98 3.58
C ASN A 125 -3.42 -3.08 2.06
N LEU A 126 -4.65 -3.27 1.64
CA LEU A 126 -5.10 -3.06 0.26
C LEU A 126 -6.06 -1.88 0.29
N TRP A 127 -5.78 -0.86 -0.50
CA TRP A 127 -6.57 0.36 -0.54
C TRP A 127 -6.95 0.71 -1.98
N PHE A 128 -8.00 1.48 -2.12
CA PHE A 128 -8.53 1.93 -3.40
C PHE A 128 -8.89 3.42 -3.28
N ASP A 129 -8.48 4.20 -4.24
CA ASP A 129 -8.96 5.55 -4.46
C ASP A 129 -10.08 5.54 -5.49
N GLY A 130 -11.04 6.43 -5.32
CA GLY A 130 -12.17 6.54 -6.20
C GLY A 130 -12.63 7.98 -6.41
N TRP A 131 -13.23 8.24 -7.55
CA TRP A 131 -13.85 9.52 -7.85
C TRP A 131 -15.18 9.66 -7.11
N CYS A 132 -15.36 10.77 -6.41
CA CYS A 132 -16.59 11.07 -5.68
C CYS A 132 -17.23 12.36 -6.20
N MET A 133 -18.52 12.29 -6.47
CA MET A 133 -19.35 13.47 -6.77
C MET A 133 -19.94 14.01 -5.48
N LEU A 134 -19.52 15.22 -5.07
CA LEU A 134 -20.04 15.86 -3.86
C LEU A 134 -21.44 16.39 -4.10
N LYS A 135 -22.40 16.02 -3.27
CA LYS A 135 -23.79 16.53 -3.33
C LYS A 135 -23.86 18.05 -3.22
N SER A 136 -22.99 18.65 -2.40
CA SER A 136 -22.91 20.12 -2.26
C SER A 136 -22.36 20.83 -3.50
N GLY A 137 -21.52 20.16 -4.30
CA GLY A 137 -20.92 20.74 -5.51
C GLY A 137 -21.77 20.52 -6.75
N ILE A 138 -22.32 19.33 -6.92
CA ILE A 138 -23.12 18.94 -8.10
C ILE A 138 -24.61 19.16 -7.88
N GLY A 139 -25.12 18.84 -6.68
CA GLY A 139 -26.51 19.01 -6.31
C GLY A 139 -27.47 18.28 -7.26
N LYS A 140 -28.50 19.00 -7.73
CA LYS A 140 -29.48 18.53 -8.72
C LYS A 140 -29.16 18.97 -10.15
N ASP A 141 -28.00 19.58 -10.36
CA ASP A 141 -27.57 20.10 -11.65
C ASP A 141 -27.19 18.93 -12.58
N LYS A 142 -28.06 18.65 -13.54
CA LYS A 142 -27.90 17.53 -14.48
C LYS A 142 -26.70 17.75 -15.43
N GLU A 143 -26.43 18.97 -15.82
CA GLU A 143 -25.31 19.28 -16.73
C GLU A 143 -23.96 19.01 -16.01
N LYS A 144 -23.83 19.43 -14.76
CA LYS A 144 -22.65 19.12 -13.94
C LYS A 144 -22.49 17.63 -13.71
N GLN A 145 -23.58 16.90 -13.47
CA GLN A 145 -23.54 15.43 -13.33
C GLN A 145 -23.06 14.76 -14.61
N GLN A 146 -23.59 15.17 -15.77
CA GLN A 146 -23.19 14.64 -17.06
C GLN A 146 -21.71 14.97 -17.38
N ALA A 147 -21.29 16.19 -17.10
CA ALA A 147 -19.88 16.58 -17.28
C ALA A 147 -18.93 15.78 -16.39
N ALA A 148 -19.27 15.56 -15.11
CA ALA A 148 -18.48 14.74 -14.20
C ALA A 148 -18.43 13.28 -14.65
N GLN A 149 -19.54 12.70 -15.09
CA GLN A 149 -19.58 11.35 -15.63
C GLN A 149 -18.75 11.22 -16.92
N ALA A 150 -18.87 12.20 -17.83
CA ALA A 150 -18.10 12.21 -19.06
C ALA A 150 -16.58 12.30 -18.78
N PHE A 151 -16.19 13.10 -17.79
CA PHE A 151 -14.79 13.18 -17.35
C PHE A 151 -14.29 11.84 -16.82
N VAL A 152 -15.02 11.20 -15.88
CA VAL A 152 -14.62 9.90 -15.31
C VAL A 152 -14.55 8.83 -16.39
N ASN A 153 -15.54 8.79 -17.31
CA ASN A 153 -15.53 7.85 -18.43
C ASN A 153 -14.33 8.09 -19.36
N TYR A 154 -13.99 9.33 -19.63
CA TYR A 154 -12.83 9.68 -20.46
C TYR A 154 -11.52 9.21 -19.85
N ILE A 155 -11.27 9.49 -18.57
CA ILE A 155 -10.02 9.10 -17.90
C ILE A 155 -9.94 7.59 -17.62
N SER A 156 -11.07 6.88 -17.65
CA SER A 156 -11.14 5.43 -17.47
C SER A 156 -10.96 4.64 -18.78
N ARG A 157 -10.81 5.31 -19.91
CA ARG A 157 -10.48 4.64 -21.17
C ARG A 157 -9.08 4.04 -21.11
N PRO A 158 -8.84 2.82 -21.62
CA PRO A 158 -7.55 2.14 -21.52
C PRO A 158 -6.35 2.98 -21.95
N ASP A 159 -6.47 3.76 -23.06
CA ASP A 159 -5.41 4.66 -23.53
C ASP A 159 -5.06 5.79 -22.54
N ASN A 160 -6.06 6.35 -21.88
CA ASN A 160 -5.86 7.38 -20.86
C ASN A 160 -5.38 6.80 -19.52
N VAL A 161 -5.86 5.59 -19.18
CA VAL A 161 -5.39 4.84 -18.01
C VAL A 161 -3.90 4.58 -18.12
N VAL A 162 -3.40 4.11 -19.26
CA VAL A 162 -1.97 3.89 -19.50
C VAL A 162 -1.16 5.17 -19.31
N ARG A 163 -1.60 6.29 -19.87
CA ARG A 163 -0.93 7.59 -19.69
C ARG A 163 -0.87 8.00 -18.23
N ASN A 164 -1.98 7.83 -17.51
CA ASN A 164 -2.05 8.16 -16.09
C ASN A 164 -1.12 7.26 -15.26
N MET A 165 -1.13 5.94 -15.49
CA MET A 165 -0.25 4.99 -14.81
C MET A 165 1.23 5.32 -15.06
N TYR A 166 1.59 5.65 -16.29
CA TYR A 166 2.96 6.03 -16.63
C TYR A 166 3.43 7.27 -15.85
N TYR A 167 2.53 8.26 -15.70
CA TYR A 167 2.86 9.52 -15.04
C TYR A 167 2.91 9.42 -13.51
N VAL A 168 1.95 8.71 -12.89
CA VAL A 168 1.81 8.68 -11.42
C VAL A 168 2.44 7.46 -10.76
N GLY A 169 2.78 6.40 -11.51
CA GLY A 169 3.37 5.17 -10.98
C GLY A 169 2.40 4.25 -10.22
N TYR A 170 1.12 4.62 -10.09
CA TYR A 170 0.11 3.80 -9.42
C TYR A 170 -0.65 2.90 -10.39
N THR A 171 -1.14 1.77 -9.88
CA THR A 171 -1.93 0.80 -10.64
C THR A 171 -3.38 1.25 -10.74
N SER A 172 -3.97 1.21 -11.93
CA SER A 172 -5.41 1.39 -12.12
C SER A 172 -6.17 0.11 -11.76
N VAL A 173 -7.40 0.25 -11.28
CA VAL A 173 -8.35 -0.86 -11.12
C VAL A 173 -8.97 -1.27 -12.47
N ILE A 174 -8.80 -0.47 -13.52
CA ILE A 174 -9.26 -0.79 -14.88
C ILE A 174 -8.32 -1.82 -15.47
N SER A 175 -8.84 -3.00 -15.78
CA SER A 175 -8.08 -4.07 -16.47
C SER A 175 -8.12 -3.97 -17.99
N GLY A 176 -9.09 -3.24 -18.55
CA GLY A 176 -9.31 -3.09 -19.99
C GLY A 176 -10.33 -4.06 -20.58
N GLY A 177 -10.78 -5.06 -19.85
CA GLY A 177 -11.70 -6.07 -20.37
C GLY A 177 -11.10 -6.85 -21.56
N GLU A 178 -11.77 -6.87 -22.72
CA GLU A 178 -11.24 -7.47 -23.95
C GLU A 178 -10.10 -6.66 -24.58
N ASP A 179 -9.97 -5.38 -24.20
CA ASP A 179 -8.89 -4.48 -24.63
C ASP A 179 -7.62 -4.77 -23.82
N LYS A 180 -6.59 -5.28 -24.46
CA LYS A 180 -5.32 -5.65 -23.84
C LYS A 180 -4.34 -4.49 -23.71
N THR A 181 -4.71 -3.28 -24.06
CA THR A 181 -3.83 -2.08 -24.04
C THR A 181 -3.10 -1.93 -22.73
N ILE A 182 -3.77 -2.15 -21.57
CA ILE A 182 -3.14 -2.01 -20.26
C ILE A 182 -2.16 -3.17 -20.01
N TYR A 183 -2.52 -4.41 -20.32
CA TYR A 183 -1.62 -5.55 -20.19
C TYR A 183 -0.39 -5.43 -21.10
N ASP A 184 -0.59 -5.00 -22.34
CA ASP A 184 0.49 -4.79 -23.31
C ASP A 184 1.44 -3.67 -22.86
N TYR A 185 0.90 -2.61 -22.24
CA TYR A 185 1.72 -1.57 -21.59
C TYR A 185 2.57 -2.15 -20.45
N ILE A 186 2.00 -2.97 -19.57
CA ILE A 186 2.76 -3.61 -18.48
C ILE A 186 3.86 -4.53 -19.03
N LYS A 187 3.53 -5.29 -20.07
CA LYS A 187 4.50 -6.14 -20.75
C LYS A 187 5.61 -5.34 -21.41
N TYR A 188 5.28 -4.19 -22.00
CA TYR A 188 6.26 -3.27 -22.58
C TYR A 188 7.20 -2.69 -21.51
N MET A 189 6.65 -2.23 -20.38
CA MET A 189 7.40 -1.59 -19.31
C MET A 189 8.30 -2.56 -18.53
N TYR A 190 7.84 -3.78 -18.28
CA TYR A 190 8.47 -4.70 -17.33
C TYR A 190 8.83 -6.06 -17.92
N GLY A 191 8.50 -6.31 -19.18
CA GLY A 191 8.82 -7.55 -19.86
C GLY A 191 10.32 -7.70 -20.12
N SER A 192 10.79 -8.94 -20.17
CA SER A 192 12.15 -9.28 -20.54
C SER A 192 12.19 -10.59 -21.30
N GLU A 193 12.94 -10.65 -22.39
CA GLU A 193 13.16 -11.86 -23.20
C GLU A 193 14.48 -12.55 -22.85
N ASP A 194 15.18 -12.10 -21.82
CA ASP A 194 16.44 -12.69 -21.38
C ASP A 194 16.27 -14.15 -20.96
N LYS A 195 17.29 -14.98 -21.20
CA LYS A 195 17.31 -16.40 -20.80
C LYS A 195 17.12 -16.63 -19.29
N LYS A 196 17.39 -15.61 -18.47
CA LYS A 196 17.23 -15.63 -17.00
C LYS A 196 15.90 -15.06 -16.53
N SER A 197 14.98 -14.75 -17.46
CA SER A 197 13.65 -14.25 -17.12
C SER A 197 12.83 -15.27 -16.35
N VAL A 198 11.99 -14.76 -15.45
CA VAL A 198 11.04 -15.53 -14.64
C VAL A 198 9.62 -15.28 -15.14
N ASP A 199 8.74 -16.27 -14.98
CA ASP A 199 7.33 -16.11 -15.27
C ASP A 199 6.65 -15.30 -14.18
N TYR A 200 5.83 -14.33 -14.56
CA TYR A 200 5.05 -13.50 -13.66
C TYR A 200 3.57 -13.59 -14.01
N ASP A 201 2.79 -14.14 -13.09
CA ASP A 201 1.36 -14.42 -13.28
C ASP A 201 0.51 -13.20 -12.90
N LEU A 202 -0.20 -12.67 -13.90
CA LEU A 202 -1.13 -11.54 -13.79
C LEU A 202 -2.59 -11.96 -14.07
N ASN A 203 -2.86 -13.26 -14.18
CA ASN A 203 -4.21 -13.76 -14.45
C ASN A 203 -5.22 -13.31 -13.40
N TYR A 204 -4.82 -13.25 -12.11
CA TYR A 204 -5.70 -12.81 -11.02
C TYR A 204 -6.25 -11.38 -11.21
N PHE A 205 -5.60 -10.56 -12.02
CA PHE A 205 -5.99 -9.17 -12.27
C PHE A 205 -6.65 -8.98 -13.64
N PHE A 206 -6.07 -9.56 -14.69
CA PHE A 206 -6.52 -9.31 -16.08
C PHE A 206 -7.53 -10.32 -16.58
N GLN A 207 -7.48 -11.57 -16.13
CA GLN A 207 -8.37 -12.61 -16.62
C GLN A 207 -9.80 -12.39 -16.14
N GLN A 208 -10.74 -12.32 -17.07
CA GLN A 208 -12.17 -12.19 -16.80
C GLN A 208 -12.91 -13.50 -17.07
N ASN A 209 -14.15 -13.62 -16.58
CA ASN A 209 -14.98 -14.78 -16.85
C ASN A 209 -15.20 -14.94 -18.36
N GLY A 210 -14.84 -16.12 -18.90
CA GLY A 210 -14.90 -16.41 -20.32
C GLY A 210 -13.68 -16.03 -21.13
N ASP A 211 -12.68 -15.37 -20.54
CA ASP A 211 -11.40 -15.09 -21.18
C ASP A 211 -10.48 -16.32 -21.08
N ASN A 212 -10.01 -16.82 -22.23
CA ASN A 212 -9.08 -17.94 -22.31
C ASN A 212 -7.62 -17.50 -22.50
N TYR A 213 -7.34 -16.20 -22.46
CA TYR A 213 -5.98 -15.70 -22.62
C TYR A 213 -5.19 -15.92 -21.32
N ASN A 214 -3.94 -16.33 -21.47
CA ASN A 214 -3.04 -16.53 -20.34
C ASN A 214 -2.19 -15.28 -20.11
N TYR A 215 -2.51 -14.52 -19.08
CA TYR A 215 -1.81 -13.28 -18.69
C TYR A 215 -0.55 -13.58 -17.85
N VAL A 216 0.29 -14.50 -18.34
CA VAL A 216 1.62 -14.74 -17.78
C VAL A 216 2.67 -14.08 -18.68
N MET A 217 3.50 -13.23 -18.10
CA MET A 217 4.58 -12.56 -18.83
C MET A 217 5.93 -12.97 -18.30
N LYS A 218 6.95 -12.91 -19.15
CA LYS A 218 8.34 -13.06 -18.73
C LYS A 218 8.89 -11.69 -18.30
N THR A 219 9.59 -11.67 -17.18
CA THR A 219 10.20 -10.45 -16.63
C THR A 219 11.54 -10.78 -15.98
N SER A 220 12.38 -9.78 -15.74
CA SER A 220 13.62 -9.98 -14.98
C SER A 220 13.34 -10.30 -13.50
N GLU A 221 14.26 -10.99 -12.84
CA GLU A 221 14.15 -11.23 -11.39
C GLU A 221 14.10 -9.91 -10.60
N GLU A 222 14.72 -8.87 -11.09
CA GLU A 222 14.73 -7.54 -10.48
C GLU A 222 13.35 -6.90 -10.52
N MET A 223 12.70 -6.85 -11.70
CA MET A 223 11.35 -6.32 -11.86
C MET A 223 10.32 -7.13 -11.07
N SER A 224 10.47 -8.45 -11.01
CA SER A 224 9.59 -9.33 -10.22
C SER A 224 9.66 -9.11 -8.71
N LYS A 225 10.66 -8.37 -8.22
CA LYS A 225 10.86 -7.99 -6.80
C LYS A 225 10.90 -6.47 -6.59
N GLY A 226 10.72 -5.71 -7.65
CA GLY A 226 10.78 -4.25 -7.68
C GLY A 226 9.49 -3.61 -8.16
N GLN A 227 9.57 -2.87 -9.25
CA GLN A 227 8.48 -2.03 -9.76
C GLN A 227 7.23 -2.84 -10.13
N LEU A 228 7.38 -3.94 -10.90
CA LEU A 228 6.26 -4.79 -11.26
C LEU A 228 5.57 -5.38 -10.02
N TYR A 229 6.35 -5.85 -9.04
CA TYR A 229 5.80 -6.38 -7.79
C TYR A 229 5.09 -5.31 -6.94
N ALA A 230 5.56 -4.07 -6.98
CA ALA A 230 4.90 -2.96 -6.27
C ALA A 230 3.56 -2.59 -6.90
N GLN A 231 3.46 -2.60 -8.23
CA GLN A 231 2.23 -2.29 -8.96
C GLN A 231 1.24 -3.45 -9.01
N TYR A 232 1.73 -4.64 -9.27
CA TYR A 232 0.94 -5.87 -9.42
C TYR A 232 1.49 -6.96 -8.51
N PRO A 233 1.23 -6.88 -7.19
CA PRO A 233 1.72 -7.88 -6.25
C PRO A 233 1.17 -9.25 -6.58
N THR A 234 1.90 -10.31 -6.22
CA THR A 234 1.48 -11.69 -6.51
C THR A 234 0.16 -12.05 -5.82
N GLN A 235 -0.52 -13.08 -6.34
CA GLN A 235 -1.76 -13.58 -5.74
C GLN A 235 -1.60 -13.96 -4.25
N ASP A 236 -0.42 -14.42 -3.83
CA ASP A 236 -0.13 -14.68 -2.42
C ASP A 236 -0.18 -13.41 -1.55
N VAL A 237 0.31 -12.28 -2.09
CA VAL A 237 0.18 -10.98 -1.42
C VAL A 237 -1.29 -10.56 -1.34
N MET A 238 -2.03 -10.71 -2.43
CA MET A 238 -3.47 -10.41 -2.46
C MET A 238 -4.25 -11.25 -1.46
N ARG A 239 -3.88 -12.51 -1.28
CA ARG A 239 -4.48 -13.40 -0.28
C ARG A 239 -4.32 -12.87 1.15
N LYS A 240 -3.16 -12.33 1.51
CA LYS A 240 -2.86 -11.80 2.86
C LYS A 240 -3.13 -10.30 3.02
N SER A 241 -3.73 -9.66 2.02
CA SER A 241 -4.15 -8.26 2.09
C SER A 241 -5.55 -8.14 2.69
N ALA A 242 -5.77 -7.08 3.44
CA ALA A 242 -7.10 -6.68 3.89
C ALA A 242 -7.31 -5.18 3.68
N VAL A 243 -8.55 -4.81 3.39
CA VAL A 243 -8.93 -3.41 3.23
C VAL A 243 -9.14 -2.80 4.62
N MET A 244 -8.55 -1.65 4.84
CA MET A 244 -8.80 -0.84 6.02
C MET A 244 -10.22 -0.26 5.94
N THR A 245 -11.04 -0.54 6.95
CA THR A 245 -12.40 -0.04 7.03
C THR A 245 -12.46 1.27 7.82
N TYR A 246 -13.56 1.98 7.69
CA TYR A 246 -13.82 3.13 8.54
C TYR A 246 -13.96 2.68 10.01
N PHE A 247 -13.16 3.25 10.88
CA PHE A 247 -13.08 2.84 12.29
C PHE A 247 -14.27 3.28 13.14
N GLY A 248 -15.14 4.16 12.62
CA GLY A 248 -16.20 4.81 13.35
C GLY A 248 -15.72 6.04 14.14
N ASP A 249 -16.63 6.97 14.41
CA ASP A 249 -16.28 8.29 14.99
C ASP A 249 -15.60 8.20 16.35
N GLN A 250 -16.07 7.29 17.21
CA GLN A 250 -15.50 7.15 18.55
C GLN A 250 -14.09 6.56 18.50
N ALA A 251 -13.89 5.51 17.71
CA ALA A 251 -12.58 4.90 17.58
C ALA A 251 -11.58 5.84 16.88
N ASN A 252 -12.02 6.58 15.85
CA ASN A 252 -11.20 7.59 15.19
C ASN A 252 -10.73 8.66 16.18
N LYS A 253 -11.59 9.14 17.08
CA LYS A 253 -11.20 10.11 18.13
C LYS A 253 -10.12 9.52 19.05
N LYS A 254 -10.28 8.27 19.49
CA LYS A 254 -9.31 7.58 20.35
C LYS A 254 -7.97 7.35 19.63
N ILE A 255 -8.02 6.89 18.38
CA ILE A 255 -6.82 6.64 17.56
C ILE A 255 -6.09 7.95 17.26
N SER A 256 -6.83 9.01 16.90
CA SER A 256 -6.23 10.34 16.69
C SER A 256 -5.61 10.90 17.98
N ARG A 257 -6.25 10.72 19.12
CA ARG A 257 -5.68 11.11 20.41
C ARG A 257 -4.40 10.33 20.73
N MET A 258 -4.43 9.02 20.58
CA MET A 258 -3.26 8.15 20.75
C MET A 258 -2.10 8.61 19.85
N TRP A 259 -2.39 8.97 18.58
CA TRP A 259 -1.41 9.47 17.63
C TRP A 259 -0.79 10.80 18.07
N ILE A 260 -1.61 11.78 18.49
CA ILE A 260 -1.15 13.06 18.99
C ILE A 260 -0.27 12.85 20.23
N ASP A 261 -0.74 12.04 21.17
CA ASP A 261 0.00 11.76 22.42
C ASP A 261 1.36 11.11 22.09
N MET A 262 1.41 10.15 21.16
CA MET A 262 2.65 9.54 20.70
C MET A 262 3.56 10.54 19.98
N ARG A 263 3.02 11.40 19.11
CA ARG A 263 3.81 12.35 18.30
C ARG A 263 4.35 13.51 19.14
N CYS A 264 3.53 14.11 19.97
CA CYS A 264 3.80 15.37 20.66
C CYS A 264 4.33 15.18 22.07
N PHE A 265 3.99 14.07 22.73
CA PHE A 265 4.38 13.84 24.11
C PHE A 265 5.24 12.57 24.22
N ASP A 266 6.15 12.56 25.18
CA ASP A 266 6.84 11.33 25.55
C ASP A 266 6.02 10.64 26.66
N PRO A 267 5.37 9.50 26.38
CA PRO A 267 4.55 8.82 27.38
C PRO A 267 5.36 8.30 28.58
N ARG A 268 6.69 8.34 28.49
CA ARG A 268 7.60 7.97 29.57
C ARG A 268 7.82 9.14 30.56
N ILE A 269 7.55 10.38 30.13
CA ILE A 269 7.60 11.54 31.00
C ILE A 269 6.29 11.59 31.77
N LYS A 270 6.28 11.08 32.99
CA LYS A 270 5.19 11.34 33.94
C LYS A 270 5.17 12.84 34.20
N ILE A 271 4.16 13.55 33.66
CA ILE A 271 3.88 14.92 34.09
C ILE A 271 3.46 14.78 35.56
N ASN A 272 4.38 15.10 36.48
CA ASN A 272 4.05 15.26 37.89
C ASN A 272 3.16 16.51 37.99
N ASN A 273 1.86 16.31 37.83
CA ASN A 273 0.90 17.33 38.25
C ASN A 273 0.98 17.42 39.79
N LYS A 274 1.71 18.46 40.26
CA LYS A 274 1.59 18.94 41.61
C LYS A 274 0.29 19.72 41.76
#